data_c3edcfd0f1f8cabb0cbacd5063168bb2
#
_entry.id   c3edcfd0f1f8cabb0cbacd5063168bb2
#
_cell.length_a   1.000
_cell.length_b   1.000
_cell.length_c   1.000
_cell.angle_alpha   90.00
_cell.angle_beta   90.00
_cell.angle_gamma   90.00
#
_symmetry.space_group_name_H-M   'P 1'
#
loop_
_entity.id
_entity.type
_entity.pdbx_description
1 polymer ?
#
loop_
_entity_poly.entity_id
_entity_poly.type
_entity_poly.pdbx_seq_one_letter_code
_entity_poly.pdbx_strand_id
1 'polypeptide(L)'
;DIRDYGTPTDDVAEAISGPFWLLKDGKIQDGLDASYKASRNSIGLKEDGTLVIFMADGRQGLSDGMTVYEMAEVLQAQGCVKAIYLDGGGSATYASRHEGSNKLTIQNHPSDGPERVVASTLMIVSTAQPTGRFDHAALSPKNDLFLAGASVQFTATGVDSNGYPADLPANVSWGLEDSSFGTIDANGLFRSNGKCGTVTAQLLQGKTVLGTTSVEVQEPEELFFAAETLNLSFQESSDLGLTAKSGTRLMDIGGYVFDWAIMPTDPGKQPSDIGSFSGNTFTAVKARETLEADITVSYTKHDGTKLTDSIHVEIGRMPQVLLDFEPDAEGKLMQGAEYDWGNAQYGASFGDENMELTFINWNKETNAPATVTEKGPFQFGGTYIADNTDETYYPACYVLGSAGYSLFTWHASYMKEHSATVQVVNGDEGETRFGDYSMRLDYDYTDLLPGYRNVNEYLYYADTSDAAKTDLYSGISLDGSPSGLGVWVYAPKGTPNYWLWTQIAYYDEASGTYKRSYLHFTTQEGRSLQYTGIYWEGWMYCEADLRPFAKYVTKDHPLKIL
;
A
#
# COMPACT_ATOMS: atom_id res chain seq x y z
N ASP A 1 17.06 29.94 -3.34
CA ASP A 1 16.59 30.16 -4.71
C ASP A 1 16.45 28.82 -5.43
N ILE A 2 15.53 28.73 -6.39
CA ILE A 2 15.40 27.59 -7.33
C ILE A 2 15.95 28.07 -8.68
N ARG A 3 16.94 27.35 -9.22
CA ARG A 3 17.61 27.68 -10.47
C ARG A 3 17.97 26.43 -11.28
N ASP A 4 18.28 26.59 -12.56
CA ASP A 4 18.75 25.50 -13.39
C ASP A 4 20.06 24.91 -12.83
N TYR A 5 20.26 23.60 -13.07
CA TYR A 5 21.50 22.93 -12.66
C TYR A 5 22.73 23.59 -13.27
N GLY A 6 23.74 23.76 -12.45
CA GLY A 6 25.00 24.40 -12.86
C GLY A 6 26.07 24.14 -11.79
N THR A 7 27.27 24.67 -12.04
CA THR A 7 28.34 24.62 -11.05
C THR A 7 27.94 25.43 -9.82
N PRO A 8 27.98 24.84 -8.60
CA PRO A 8 27.74 25.59 -7.38
C PRO A 8 28.68 26.77 -7.26
N THR A 9 28.14 27.89 -6.82
CA THR A 9 28.94 29.11 -6.52
C THR A 9 29.29 29.10 -5.02
N ASP A 10 30.30 29.87 -4.64
CA ASP A 10 30.83 29.88 -3.24
C ASP A 10 29.79 30.34 -2.20
N ASP A 11 28.67 30.88 -2.63
CA ASP A 11 27.54 31.30 -1.79
C ASP A 11 26.52 30.17 -1.50
N VAL A 12 26.70 28.98 -2.10
CA VAL A 12 25.83 27.84 -1.89
C VAL A 12 26.39 26.97 -0.77
N ALA A 13 25.75 26.98 0.39
CA ALA A 13 26.10 26.11 1.51
C ALA A 13 25.49 24.71 1.37
N GLU A 14 24.22 24.63 0.94
CA GLU A 14 23.47 23.38 0.80
C GLU A 14 22.63 23.44 -0.47
N ALA A 15 22.45 22.30 -1.13
CA ALA A 15 21.60 22.20 -2.31
C ALA A 15 20.90 20.84 -2.39
N ILE A 16 19.66 20.87 -2.88
CA ILE A 16 18.91 19.68 -3.28
C ILE A 16 18.51 19.83 -4.75
N SER A 17 18.54 18.74 -5.49
CA SER A 17 18.14 18.74 -6.90
C SER A 17 16.82 18.03 -7.09
N GLY A 18 16.04 18.50 -8.07
CA GLY A 18 14.87 17.81 -8.60
C GLY A 18 15.08 17.49 -10.08
N PRO A 19 14.45 16.41 -10.60
CA PRO A 19 14.67 15.95 -11.97
C PRO A 19 14.14 16.91 -13.03
N PHE A 20 13.13 17.72 -12.71
CA PHE A 20 12.55 18.67 -13.67
C PHE A 20 11.79 19.82 -12.97
N TRP A 21 11.55 20.87 -13.74
CA TRP A 21 10.76 22.00 -13.31
C TRP A 21 9.27 21.72 -13.41
N LEU A 22 8.52 22.20 -12.43
CA LEU A 22 7.05 22.27 -12.45
C LEU A 22 6.59 23.67 -12.90
N LEU A 23 7.22 24.72 -12.33
CA LEU A 23 6.92 26.11 -12.63
C LEU A 23 8.22 26.89 -12.90
N LYS A 24 8.21 27.70 -13.96
CA LYS A 24 9.19 28.77 -14.23
C LYS A 24 8.46 30.07 -14.50
N ASP A 25 8.85 31.14 -13.83
CA ASP A 25 8.25 32.46 -13.96
C ASP A 25 6.69 32.44 -13.88
N GLY A 26 6.18 31.67 -12.92
CA GLY A 26 4.75 31.50 -12.67
C GLY A 26 4.00 30.67 -13.72
N LYS A 27 4.69 30.03 -14.67
CA LYS A 27 4.08 29.22 -15.73
C LYS A 27 4.37 27.74 -15.53
N ILE A 28 3.32 26.94 -15.68
CA ILE A 28 3.44 25.47 -15.71
C ILE A 28 4.28 25.09 -16.94
N GLN A 29 5.20 24.16 -16.75
CA GLN A 29 6.07 23.69 -17.81
C GLN A 29 5.36 22.69 -18.72
N ASP A 30 5.74 22.69 -20.01
CA ASP A 30 5.19 21.76 -20.99
C ASP A 30 5.69 20.32 -20.74
N GLY A 31 4.87 19.32 -21.14
CA GLY A 31 5.25 17.91 -21.10
C GLY A 31 5.18 17.25 -19.72
N LEU A 32 4.57 17.91 -18.72
CA LEU A 32 4.31 17.27 -17.42
C LEU A 32 3.28 16.14 -17.56
N ASP A 33 3.54 15.04 -16.86
CA ASP A 33 2.62 13.89 -16.86
C ASP A 33 1.29 14.26 -16.21
N ALA A 34 0.20 14.13 -16.98
CA ALA A 34 -1.18 14.36 -16.56
C ALA A 34 -2.01 13.06 -16.43
N SER A 35 -1.36 11.89 -16.55
CA SER A 35 -2.06 10.61 -16.60
C SER A 35 -1.85 9.73 -15.37
N TYR A 36 -0.66 9.74 -14.78
CA TYR A 36 -0.31 8.83 -13.71
C TYR A 36 -0.37 9.49 -12.34
N LYS A 37 -1.28 9.00 -11.48
CA LYS A 37 -1.44 9.43 -10.10
C LYS A 37 -0.54 8.63 -9.15
N ALA A 38 0.10 9.32 -8.23
CA ALA A 38 0.92 8.73 -7.17
C ALA A 38 1.10 9.72 -6.02
N SER A 39 1.73 9.30 -4.93
CA SER A 39 2.27 10.21 -3.92
C SER A 39 3.25 11.16 -4.59
N ARG A 40 3.16 12.45 -4.28
CA ARG A 40 3.97 13.50 -4.92
C ARG A 40 4.64 14.36 -3.88
N ASN A 41 5.81 14.88 -4.25
CA ASN A 41 6.60 15.74 -3.40
C ASN A 41 7.25 16.85 -4.24
N SER A 42 7.23 18.07 -3.73
CA SER A 42 7.75 19.24 -4.48
C SER A 42 8.12 20.40 -3.57
N ILE A 43 8.91 21.31 -4.11
CA ILE A 43 9.25 22.58 -3.50
C ILE A 43 8.91 23.70 -4.47
N GLY A 44 8.15 24.67 -3.97
CA GLY A 44 7.82 25.90 -4.68
C GLY A 44 8.40 27.14 -3.98
N LEU A 45 8.59 28.20 -4.73
CA LEU A 45 9.06 29.50 -4.23
C LEU A 45 8.11 30.59 -4.74
N LYS A 46 7.59 31.41 -3.83
CA LYS A 46 6.82 32.62 -4.17
C LYS A 46 7.72 33.78 -4.46
N GLU A 47 7.16 34.85 -5.04
CA GLU A 47 7.91 36.06 -5.40
C GLU A 47 8.49 36.78 -4.17
N ASP A 48 7.79 36.73 -3.04
CA ASP A 48 8.21 37.32 -1.76
C ASP A 48 9.29 36.50 -1.03
N GLY A 49 9.74 35.38 -1.60
CA GLY A 49 10.73 34.47 -1.02
C GLY A 49 10.15 33.38 -0.13
N THR A 50 8.82 33.31 0.02
CA THR A 50 8.17 32.23 0.78
C THR A 50 8.41 30.88 0.11
N LEU A 51 8.97 29.94 0.86
CA LEU A 51 9.16 28.55 0.45
C LEU A 51 7.87 27.76 0.72
N VAL A 52 7.37 27.05 -0.29
CA VAL A 52 6.24 26.13 -0.19
C VAL A 52 6.77 24.72 -0.36
N ILE A 53 6.62 23.89 0.67
CA ILE A 53 6.85 22.44 0.60
C ILE A 53 5.48 21.81 0.43
N PHE A 54 5.29 21.07 -0.64
CA PHE A 54 4.02 20.44 -0.96
C PHE A 54 4.20 18.94 -1.08
N MET A 55 3.29 18.20 -0.43
CA MET A 55 3.23 16.76 -0.50
C MET A 55 1.77 16.32 -0.66
N ALA A 56 1.55 15.27 -1.44
CA ALA A 56 0.29 14.56 -1.54
C ALA A 56 0.53 13.07 -1.32
N ASP A 57 -0.30 12.47 -0.47
CA ASP A 57 -0.35 11.02 -0.34
C ASP A 57 -0.98 10.40 -1.59
N GLY A 58 -0.64 9.14 -1.88
CA GLY A 58 -1.17 8.44 -3.05
C GLY A 58 -0.90 6.95 -3.02
N ARG A 59 -1.48 6.21 -3.97
CA ARG A 59 -1.41 4.75 -4.05
C ARG A 59 -1.96 4.06 -2.80
N GLN A 60 -3.01 4.62 -2.22
CA GLN A 60 -3.62 4.13 -0.98
C GLN A 60 -5.13 4.15 -1.10
N GLY A 61 -5.82 3.36 -0.27
CA GLY A 61 -7.27 3.28 -0.28
C GLY A 61 -7.99 4.63 -0.04
N LEU A 62 -7.34 5.57 0.64
CA LEU A 62 -7.89 6.90 0.92
C LEU A 62 -7.41 7.99 -0.05
N SER A 63 -6.39 7.71 -0.85
CA SER A 63 -5.83 8.68 -1.80
C SER A 63 -5.14 7.97 -2.96
N ASP A 64 -5.63 8.17 -4.17
CA ASP A 64 -4.93 7.74 -5.39
C ASP A 64 -3.67 8.57 -5.64
N GLY A 65 -3.58 9.74 -5.01
CA GLY A 65 -2.54 10.72 -5.25
C GLY A 65 -2.93 11.71 -6.35
N MET A 66 -1.92 12.31 -6.94
CA MET A 66 -2.12 13.27 -8.02
C MET A 66 -1.10 13.09 -9.14
N THR A 67 -1.43 13.60 -10.32
CA THR A 67 -0.51 13.67 -11.45
C THR A 67 0.53 14.78 -11.21
N VAL A 68 1.59 14.76 -11.99
CA VAL A 68 2.62 15.82 -11.92
C VAL A 68 2.04 17.16 -12.38
N TYR A 69 1.13 17.12 -13.34
CA TYR A 69 0.47 18.32 -13.85
C TYR A 69 -0.46 18.95 -12.79
N GLU A 70 -1.33 18.15 -12.14
CA GLU A 70 -2.19 18.61 -11.04
C GLU A 70 -1.37 19.24 -9.90
N MET A 71 -0.21 18.67 -9.56
CA MET A 71 0.67 19.23 -8.54
C MET A 71 1.22 20.61 -8.96
N ALA A 72 1.57 20.79 -10.24
CA ALA A 72 2.00 22.09 -10.74
C ALA A 72 0.87 23.14 -10.68
N GLU A 73 -0.37 22.75 -10.97
CA GLU A 73 -1.55 23.61 -10.83
C GLU A 73 -1.76 24.06 -9.38
N VAL A 74 -1.65 23.14 -8.42
CA VAL A 74 -1.77 23.48 -7.00
C VAL A 74 -0.70 24.48 -6.58
N LEU A 75 0.56 24.27 -6.94
CA LEU A 75 1.65 25.20 -6.61
C LEU A 75 1.48 26.57 -7.27
N GLN A 76 0.98 26.60 -8.50
CA GLN A 76 0.64 27.84 -9.19
C GLN A 76 -0.50 28.58 -8.46
N ALA A 77 -1.56 27.86 -8.08
CA ALA A 77 -2.69 28.42 -7.32
C ALA A 77 -2.25 28.95 -5.94
N GLN A 78 -1.22 28.34 -5.32
CA GLN A 78 -0.60 28.85 -4.10
C GLN A 78 0.28 30.10 -4.30
N GLY A 79 0.43 30.56 -5.53
CA GLY A 79 1.22 31.75 -5.87
C GLY A 79 2.72 31.49 -6.01
N CYS A 80 3.15 30.26 -6.24
CA CYS A 80 4.53 29.95 -6.53
C CYS A 80 4.89 30.44 -7.94
N VAL A 81 6.06 31.09 -8.07
CA VAL A 81 6.62 31.53 -9.35
C VAL A 81 7.69 30.59 -9.88
N LYS A 82 8.28 29.79 -8.99
CA LYS A 82 9.22 28.70 -9.32
C LYS A 82 8.83 27.46 -8.56
N ALA A 83 8.94 26.28 -9.17
CA ALA A 83 8.77 25.02 -8.47
C ALA A 83 9.50 23.87 -9.17
N ILE A 84 10.00 22.94 -8.39
CA ILE A 84 10.64 21.70 -8.86
C ILE A 84 9.97 20.48 -8.28
N TYR A 85 9.95 19.41 -9.06
CA TYR A 85 9.58 18.08 -8.63
C TYR A 85 10.67 17.48 -7.74
N LEU A 86 10.29 16.81 -6.69
CA LEU A 86 11.16 15.93 -5.89
C LEU A 86 10.71 14.48 -6.03
N ASP A 87 11.53 13.55 -5.60
CA ASP A 87 11.20 12.12 -5.66
C ASP A 87 9.87 11.84 -4.94
N GLY A 88 8.99 11.11 -5.62
CA GLY A 88 7.63 10.80 -5.17
C GLY A 88 7.45 9.31 -4.87
N GLY A 89 6.20 8.83 -4.95
CA GLY A 89 5.87 7.44 -4.64
C GLY A 89 6.23 7.07 -3.20
N GLY A 90 6.82 5.91 -2.98
CA GLY A 90 7.22 5.44 -1.65
C GLY A 90 8.28 6.28 -0.94
N SER A 91 9.01 7.14 -1.68
CA SER A 91 9.98 8.07 -1.10
C SER A 91 9.35 9.36 -0.54
N ALA A 92 8.05 9.60 -0.82
CA ALA A 92 7.37 10.80 -0.34
C ALA A 92 7.05 10.67 1.15
N THR A 93 7.90 11.23 1.98
CA THR A 93 7.74 11.24 3.45
C THR A 93 7.93 12.66 3.98
N TYR A 94 6.97 13.12 4.78
CA TYR A 94 7.02 14.40 5.47
C TYR A 94 7.00 14.17 6.97
N ALA A 95 8.03 14.60 7.64
CA ALA A 95 8.12 14.58 9.10
C ALA A 95 8.26 16.00 9.62
N SER A 96 7.48 16.33 10.64
CA SER A 96 7.60 17.60 11.33
C SER A 96 7.54 17.45 12.83
N ARG A 97 8.07 18.43 13.52
CA ARG A 97 7.89 18.58 14.95
C ARG A 97 6.62 19.41 15.20
N HIS A 98 5.65 18.81 15.86
CA HIS A 98 4.51 19.58 16.34
C HIS A 98 4.93 20.59 17.39
N GLU A 99 4.23 21.69 17.44
CA GLU A 99 4.38 22.69 18.49
C GLU A 99 4.22 22.07 19.87
N GLY A 100 5.15 22.35 20.77
CA GLY A 100 5.21 21.70 22.08
C GLY A 100 5.77 20.27 22.10
N SER A 101 6.40 19.81 21.02
CA SER A 101 7.05 18.50 20.94
C SER A 101 8.55 18.64 20.67
N ASN A 102 9.34 17.71 21.20
CA ASN A 102 10.76 17.53 20.83
C ASN A 102 10.99 16.43 19.79
N LYS A 103 9.91 15.74 19.37
CA LYS A 103 10.00 14.60 18.46
C LYS A 103 9.49 14.99 17.08
N LEU A 104 10.23 14.54 16.05
CA LEU A 104 9.70 14.49 14.71
C LEU A 104 8.69 13.33 14.62
N THR A 105 7.57 13.61 14.00
CA THR A 105 6.55 12.61 13.67
C THR A 105 6.20 12.73 12.20
N ILE A 106 5.95 11.58 11.57
CA ILE A 106 5.49 11.54 10.19
C ILE A 106 4.08 12.10 10.14
N GLN A 107 3.85 12.98 9.17
CA GLN A 107 2.59 13.72 9.00
C GLN A 107 1.76 13.20 7.84
N ASN A 108 2.36 12.43 6.97
CA ASN A 108 1.69 11.81 5.82
C ASN A 108 1.62 10.30 5.98
N HIS A 109 0.97 9.62 5.03
CA HIS A 109 0.92 8.16 4.97
C HIS A 109 1.80 7.70 3.79
N PRO A 110 3.05 7.28 4.03
CA PRO A 110 3.91 6.80 2.96
C PRO A 110 3.28 5.61 2.21
N SER A 111 3.34 5.62 0.88
CA SER A 111 2.66 4.62 0.06
C SER A 111 3.25 3.21 0.14
N ASP A 112 4.43 3.06 0.72
CA ASP A 112 5.06 1.76 0.97
C ASP A 112 4.71 1.19 2.36
N GLY A 113 3.85 1.88 3.12
CA GLY A 113 3.53 1.58 4.52
C GLY A 113 4.45 2.35 5.46
N PRO A 114 5.59 1.81 5.92
CA PRO A 114 6.58 2.59 6.65
C PRO A 114 7.45 3.44 5.71
N GLU A 115 8.26 4.32 6.32
CA GLU A 115 9.16 5.21 5.56
C GLU A 115 10.20 4.41 4.78
N ARG A 116 10.37 4.77 3.52
CA ARG A 116 11.47 4.26 2.71
C ARG A 116 12.80 4.89 3.13
N VAL A 117 13.85 4.09 3.20
CA VAL A 117 15.21 4.61 3.33
C VAL A 117 15.58 5.37 2.06
N VAL A 118 15.89 6.65 2.19
CA VAL A 118 16.28 7.54 1.09
C VAL A 118 17.70 8.08 1.28
N ALA A 119 18.36 8.40 0.18
CA ALA A 119 19.76 8.83 0.20
C ALA A 119 19.94 10.26 0.73
N SER A 120 18.92 11.12 0.62
CA SER A 120 18.97 12.53 1.02
C SER A 120 17.61 13.04 1.43
N THR A 121 17.60 14.02 2.33
CA THR A 121 16.41 14.70 2.81
C THR A 121 16.64 16.21 2.85
N LEU A 122 15.58 16.99 2.67
CA LEU A 122 15.60 18.41 2.98
C LEU A 122 15.15 18.63 4.42
N MET A 123 15.98 19.27 5.22
CA MET A 123 15.66 19.60 6.62
C MET A 123 15.59 21.12 6.82
N ILE A 124 14.52 21.57 7.48
CA ILE A 124 14.42 22.91 8.03
C ILE A 124 14.65 22.81 9.53
N VAL A 125 15.75 23.39 9.99
CA VAL A 125 16.19 23.29 11.39
C VAL A 125 16.04 24.65 12.08
N SER A 126 15.27 24.68 13.18
CA SER A 126 15.22 25.86 14.04
C SER A 126 16.52 25.97 14.85
N THR A 127 17.13 27.15 14.86
CA THR A 127 18.29 27.48 15.70
C THR A 127 17.91 28.05 17.06
N ALA A 128 16.62 28.34 17.28
CA ALA A 128 16.10 28.81 18.55
C ALA A 128 16.28 27.76 19.64
N GLN A 129 16.64 28.21 20.85
CA GLN A 129 16.82 27.34 22.00
C GLN A 129 15.55 27.29 22.85
N PRO A 130 15.23 26.17 23.53
CA PRO A 130 14.13 26.10 24.46
C PRO A 130 14.26 27.15 25.58
N THR A 131 13.19 27.85 25.88
CA THR A 131 13.17 28.79 27.02
C THR A 131 12.71 28.09 28.29
N GLY A 132 11.94 27.01 28.16
CA GLY A 132 11.34 26.25 29.25
C GLY A 132 10.24 27.00 29.99
N ARG A 133 9.82 28.20 29.50
CA ARG A 133 8.78 29.01 30.10
C ARG A 133 7.52 28.90 29.27
N PHE A 134 6.43 28.54 29.92
CA PHE A 134 5.11 28.50 29.27
C PHE A 134 4.77 29.86 28.64
N ASP A 135 4.37 29.83 27.38
CA ASP A 135 3.87 30.95 26.60
C ASP A 135 2.39 30.75 26.27
N HIS A 136 2.05 29.62 25.64
CA HIS A 136 0.68 29.28 25.28
C HIS A 136 0.47 27.75 25.26
N ALA A 137 -0.79 27.34 25.07
CA ALA A 137 -1.13 25.92 24.87
C ALA A 137 -1.45 25.63 23.41
N ALA A 138 -0.75 24.64 22.83
CA ALA A 138 -1.12 24.04 21.55
C ALA A 138 -2.20 22.98 21.77
N LEU A 139 -3.31 23.10 21.06
CA LEU A 139 -4.45 22.21 21.17
C LEU A 139 -4.62 21.38 19.88
N SER A 140 -5.04 20.13 20.01
CA SER A 140 -5.30 19.19 18.92
C SER A 140 -6.59 18.43 19.21
N PRO A 141 -7.37 18.00 18.16
CA PRO A 141 -7.16 18.22 16.73
C PRO A 141 -7.42 19.66 16.28
N LYS A 142 -7.03 19.98 15.03
CA LYS A 142 -7.19 21.31 14.45
C LYS A 142 -7.60 21.21 12.98
N ASN A 143 -8.68 21.90 12.61
CA ASN A 143 -9.23 21.95 11.24
C ASN A 143 -9.75 20.60 10.71
N ASP A 144 -9.93 19.62 11.57
CA ASP A 144 -10.47 18.33 11.20
C ASP A 144 -11.99 18.38 11.05
N LEU A 145 -12.53 17.44 10.29
CA LEU A 145 -13.95 17.33 10.01
C LEU A 145 -14.54 16.12 10.75
N PHE A 146 -15.55 16.37 11.57
CA PHE A 146 -16.22 15.35 12.38
C PHE A 146 -17.68 15.17 11.98
N LEU A 147 -18.15 13.93 12.11
CA LEU A 147 -19.56 13.60 11.93
C LEU A 147 -20.42 14.30 13.01
N ALA A 148 -21.57 14.83 12.62
CA ALA A 148 -22.54 15.37 13.56
C ALA A 148 -23.00 14.29 14.55
N GLY A 149 -22.83 14.56 15.85
CA GLY A 149 -23.04 13.59 16.92
C GLY A 149 -21.81 12.79 17.34
N ALA A 150 -20.68 12.91 16.65
CA ALA A 150 -19.42 12.30 17.07
C ALA A 150 -18.86 12.91 18.36
N SER A 151 -17.91 12.21 18.95
CA SER A 151 -17.12 12.70 20.09
C SER A 151 -15.70 13.03 19.63
N VAL A 152 -15.14 14.12 20.14
CA VAL A 152 -13.79 14.58 19.82
C VAL A 152 -12.96 14.65 21.09
N GLN A 153 -11.84 13.93 21.13
CA GLN A 153 -10.88 14.04 22.22
C GLN A 153 -9.91 15.18 21.94
N PHE A 154 -10.10 16.31 22.57
CA PHE A 154 -9.11 17.39 22.56
C PHE A 154 -7.97 17.11 23.54
N THR A 155 -6.76 17.44 23.12
CA THR A 155 -5.54 17.35 23.92
C THR A 155 -4.84 18.69 23.94
N ALA A 156 -4.05 18.94 24.97
CA ALA A 156 -3.31 20.20 25.14
C ALA A 156 -1.86 19.91 25.50
N THR A 157 -0.94 20.64 24.88
CA THR A 157 0.49 20.63 25.18
C THR A 157 0.93 22.04 25.48
N GLY A 158 1.68 22.24 26.59
CA GLY A 158 2.27 23.53 26.90
C GLY A 158 3.46 23.83 25.97
N VAL A 159 3.55 25.07 25.54
CA VAL A 159 4.52 25.54 24.54
C VAL A 159 5.24 26.78 25.08
N ASP A 160 6.55 26.85 24.84
CA ASP A 160 7.31 28.05 25.08
C ASP A 160 7.32 28.99 23.85
N SER A 161 7.84 30.22 24.02
CA SER A 161 7.87 31.22 22.95
C SER A 161 8.67 30.81 21.69
N ASN A 162 9.43 29.72 21.74
CA ASN A 162 10.22 29.18 20.64
C ASN A 162 9.67 27.86 20.09
N GLY A 163 8.44 27.48 20.49
CA GLY A 163 7.74 26.28 20.00
C GLY A 163 8.19 24.97 20.66
N TYR A 164 8.97 25.01 21.73
CA TYR A 164 9.40 23.84 22.49
C TYR A 164 8.44 23.49 23.62
N PRO A 165 8.47 22.25 24.13
CA PRO A 165 7.63 21.85 25.26
C PRO A 165 7.88 22.71 26.49
N ALA A 166 6.80 23.09 27.15
CA ALA A 166 6.80 23.70 28.45
C ALA A 166 5.69 23.09 29.30
N ASP A 167 5.82 23.16 30.63
CA ASP A 167 4.79 22.63 31.50
C ASP A 167 3.52 23.52 31.44
N LEU A 168 2.36 22.87 31.29
CA LEU A 168 1.08 23.57 31.40
C LEU A 168 0.92 24.16 32.81
N PRO A 169 0.33 25.35 32.95
CA PRO A 169 -0.02 25.88 34.25
C PRO A 169 -0.94 24.95 35.04
N ALA A 170 -0.85 25.00 36.36
CA ALA A 170 -1.76 24.27 37.22
C ALA A 170 -3.20 24.82 37.11
N ASN A 171 -4.20 23.98 37.45
CA ASN A 171 -5.61 24.33 37.48
C ASN A 171 -6.18 24.84 36.14
N VAL A 172 -5.83 24.18 35.06
CA VAL A 172 -6.46 24.40 33.75
C VAL A 172 -7.82 23.70 33.64
N SER A 173 -8.68 24.22 32.81
CA SER A 173 -9.99 23.64 32.51
C SER A 173 -10.32 23.78 31.03
N TRP A 174 -11.09 22.83 30.51
CA TRP A 174 -11.61 22.90 29.15
C TRP A 174 -12.92 23.70 29.10
N GLY A 175 -13.15 24.37 27.99
CA GLY A 175 -14.38 25.08 27.67
C GLY A 175 -14.64 25.10 26.18
N LEU A 176 -15.85 25.49 25.80
CA LEU A 176 -16.25 25.78 24.44
C LEU A 176 -16.52 27.28 24.31
N GLU A 177 -16.13 27.88 23.20
CA GLU A 177 -16.48 29.26 22.89
C GLU A 177 -18.01 29.43 22.76
N ASP A 178 -18.66 28.43 22.10
CA ASP A 178 -20.12 28.31 22.00
C ASP A 178 -20.56 26.93 22.53
N SER A 179 -21.17 26.93 23.72
CA SER A 179 -21.66 25.69 24.33
C SER A 179 -22.93 25.13 23.67
N SER A 180 -23.49 25.80 22.67
CA SER A 180 -24.67 25.31 21.93
C SER A 180 -24.36 24.12 21.03
N PHE A 181 -23.09 23.80 20.79
CA PHE A 181 -22.67 22.64 19.99
C PHE A 181 -22.57 21.34 20.79
N GLY A 182 -22.56 21.37 22.09
CA GLY A 182 -22.42 20.19 22.94
C GLY A 182 -21.76 20.48 24.27
N THR A 183 -21.11 19.46 24.82
CA THR A 183 -20.41 19.56 26.14
C THR A 183 -18.97 19.09 25.99
N ILE A 184 -18.08 19.70 26.81
CA ILE A 184 -16.71 19.24 26.95
C ILE A 184 -16.42 18.91 28.41
N ASP A 185 -15.82 17.76 28.68
CA ASP A 185 -15.51 17.35 30.05
C ASP A 185 -14.12 17.83 30.52
N ALA A 186 -13.79 17.54 31.77
CA ALA A 186 -12.52 17.94 32.37
C ALA A 186 -11.29 17.32 31.71
N ASN A 187 -11.46 16.24 30.97
CA ASN A 187 -10.40 15.55 30.25
C ASN A 187 -10.29 16.00 28.79
N GLY A 188 -11.12 16.96 28.36
CA GLY A 188 -11.12 17.46 26.99
C GLY A 188 -11.96 16.63 26.02
N LEU A 189 -12.78 15.69 26.49
CA LEU A 189 -13.68 14.94 25.61
C LEU A 189 -14.93 15.79 25.31
N PHE A 190 -14.99 16.28 24.07
CA PHE A 190 -16.16 16.95 23.52
C PHE A 190 -17.17 15.92 23.02
N ARG A 191 -18.44 16.12 23.34
CA ARG A 191 -19.57 15.35 22.80
C ARG A 191 -20.51 16.29 22.06
N SER A 192 -20.56 16.12 20.75
CA SER A 192 -21.45 16.87 19.87
C SER A 192 -22.91 16.52 20.16
N ASN A 193 -23.77 17.51 20.12
CA ASN A 193 -25.23 17.32 20.18
C ASN A 193 -25.86 17.20 18.79
N GLY A 194 -25.07 17.08 17.73
CA GLY A 194 -25.53 16.98 16.35
C GLY A 194 -25.66 18.31 15.61
N LYS A 195 -25.48 19.46 16.29
CA LYS A 195 -25.48 20.78 15.63
C LYS A 195 -24.24 20.90 14.73
N CYS A 196 -24.48 21.23 13.45
CA CYS A 196 -23.42 21.46 12.47
C CYS A 196 -22.83 22.87 12.59
N GLY A 197 -21.52 22.97 12.31
CA GLY A 197 -20.77 24.22 12.29
C GLY A 197 -19.37 24.09 12.87
N THR A 198 -18.68 25.23 13.01
CA THR A 198 -17.35 25.28 13.59
C THR A 198 -17.44 25.28 15.11
N VAL A 199 -16.77 24.31 15.73
CA VAL A 199 -16.66 24.17 17.19
C VAL A 199 -15.28 24.61 17.61
N THR A 200 -15.22 25.62 18.52
CA THR A 200 -13.95 26.09 19.07
C THR A 200 -13.82 25.66 20.52
N ALA A 201 -12.85 24.79 20.77
CA ALA A 201 -12.46 24.39 22.13
C ALA A 201 -11.38 25.33 22.68
N GLN A 202 -11.41 25.58 23.98
CA GLN A 202 -10.50 26.46 24.69
C GLN A 202 -9.91 25.75 25.90
N LEU A 203 -8.63 25.96 26.14
CA LEU A 203 -7.99 25.65 27.43
C LEU A 203 -7.88 26.95 28.24
N LEU A 204 -8.35 26.91 29.46
CA LEU A 204 -8.48 28.09 30.30
C LEU A 204 -7.72 27.90 31.62
N GLN A 205 -7.19 29.02 32.15
CA GLN A 205 -6.78 29.13 33.53
C GLN A 205 -7.58 30.26 34.17
N GLY A 206 -8.58 29.90 34.95
CA GLY A 206 -9.58 30.86 35.44
C GLY A 206 -10.37 31.46 34.26
N LYS A 207 -10.14 32.75 33.96
CA LYS A 207 -10.75 33.46 32.83
C LYS A 207 -9.78 33.68 31.66
N THR A 208 -8.52 33.31 31.81
CA THR A 208 -7.51 33.50 30.80
C THR A 208 -7.52 32.32 29.83
N VAL A 209 -7.67 32.60 28.55
CA VAL A 209 -7.53 31.59 27.48
C VAL A 209 -6.05 31.35 27.24
N LEU A 210 -5.61 30.11 27.42
CA LEU A 210 -4.23 29.68 27.22
C LEU A 210 -3.97 29.19 25.79
N GLY A 211 -5.00 28.69 25.12
CA GLY A 211 -4.98 28.23 23.76
C GLY A 211 -6.36 27.89 23.23
N THR A 212 -6.52 27.89 21.92
CA THR A 212 -7.77 27.53 21.23
C THR A 212 -7.49 26.62 20.04
N THR A 213 -8.48 25.78 19.71
CA THR A 213 -8.48 25.02 18.47
C THR A 213 -9.90 24.90 17.95
N SER A 214 -10.05 24.81 16.63
CA SER A 214 -11.35 24.68 15.99
C SER A 214 -11.40 23.42 15.14
N VAL A 215 -12.56 22.78 15.13
CA VAL A 215 -12.91 21.65 14.27
C VAL A 215 -14.25 21.94 13.60
N GLU A 216 -14.52 21.27 12.51
CA GLU A 216 -15.81 21.34 11.81
C GLU A 216 -16.67 20.13 12.16
N VAL A 217 -17.95 20.35 12.43
CA VAL A 217 -18.96 19.30 12.64
C VAL A 217 -20.00 19.41 11.54
N GLN A 218 -20.18 18.34 10.78
CA GLN A 218 -21.11 18.30 9.65
C GLN A 218 -21.87 16.98 9.58
N GLU A 219 -23.01 16.97 8.88
CA GLU A 219 -23.66 15.73 8.47
C GLU A 219 -22.95 15.16 7.25
N PRO A 220 -22.85 13.83 7.11
CA PRO A 220 -22.22 13.23 5.94
C PRO A 220 -23.08 13.42 4.70
N GLU A 221 -22.44 13.55 3.56
CA GLU A 221 -23.11 13.45 2.25
C GLU A 221 -23.22 11.99 1.82
N GLU A 222 -22.24 11.19 2.24
CA GLU A 222 -22.15 9.78 1.88
C GLU A 222 -21.52 8.97 3.01
N LEU A 223 -22.05 7.74 3.19
CA LEU A 223 -21.42 6.64 3.91
C LEU A 223 -20.97 5.60 2.90
N PHE A 224 -19.83 5.00 3.10
CA PHE A 224 -19.36 3.93 2.23
C PHE A 224 -18.38 3.00 2.94
N PHE A 225 -18.35 1.76 2.48
CA PHE A 225 -17.31 0.81 2.84
C PHE A 225 -16.16 0.87 1.83
N ALA A 226 -14.93 0.68 2.31
CA ALA A 226 -13.75 0.67 1.44
C ALA A 226 -13.72 -0.55 0.50
N ALA A 227 -14.50 -1.58 0.79
CA ALA A 227 -14.60 -2.82 0.00
C ALA A 227 -16.06 -3.28 -0.11
N GLU A 228 -16.41 -3.97 -1.18
CA GLU A 228 -17.73 -4.60 -1.35
C GLU A 228 -17.84 -5.90 -0.53
N THR A 229 -16.73 -6.61 -0.33
CA THR A 229 -16.65 -7.86 0.43
C THR A 229 -15.50 -7.84 1.43
N LEU A 230 -15.74 -8.37 2.62
CA LEU A 230 -14.73 -8.51 3.67
C LEU A 230 -14.69 -9.95 4.18
N ASN A 231 -13.49 -10.54 4.22
CA ASN A 231 -13.26 -11.83 4.82
C ASN A 231 -12.85 -11.68 6.28
N LEU A 232 -13.49 -12.41 7.16
CA LEU A 232 -13.24 -12.42 8.59
C LEU A 232 -12.97 -13.84 9.09
N SER A 233 -12.07 -13.97 10.03
CA SER A 233 -11.90 -15.21 10.79
C SER A 233 -13.06 -15.40 11.78
N PHE A 234 -13.29 -16.63 12.24
CA PHE A 234 -14.20 -16.86 13.36
C PHE A 234 -13.75 -16.09 14.60
N GLN A 235 -14.69 -15.45 15.27
CA GLN A 235 -14.46 -14.64 16.47
C GLN A 235 -13.59 -13.38 16.23
N GLU A 236 -13.33 -13.02 14.99
CA GLU A 236 -12.66 -11.77 14.65
C GLU A 236 -13.57 -10.59 14.91
N SER A 237 -12.98 -9.50 15.41
CA SER A 237 -13.66 -8.22 15.59
C SER A 237 -13.12 -7.20 14.59
N SER A 238 -14.02 -6.47 13.93
CA SER A 238 -13.69 -5.50 12.87
C SER A 238 -14.63 -4.30 12.95
N ASP A 239 -14.14 -3.13 12.55
CA ASP A 239 -14.95 -1.93 12.29
C ASP A 239 -15.56 -1.93 10.88
N LEU A 240 -15.32 -3.01 10.12
CA LEU A 240 -15.78 -3.23 8.74
C LEU A 240 -15.27 -2.18 7.72
N GLY A 241 -14.39 -1.26 8.11
CA GLY A 241 -13.85 -0.24 7.22
C GLY A 241 -14.87 0.83 6.80
N LEU A 242 -15.88 1.11 7.64
CA LEU A 242 -16.86 2.17 7.39
C LEU A 242 -16.19 3.53 7.34
N THR A 243 -16.55 4.33 6.36
CA THR A 243 -16.08 5.70 6.15
C THR A 243 -17.25 6.62 5.86
N ALA A 244 -17.15 7.88 6.30
CA ALA A 244 -18.08 8.95 5.97
C ALA A 244 -17.35 10.09 5.27
N LYS A 245 -18.02 10.80 4.36
CA LYS A 245 -17.45 11.99 3.72
C LYS A 245 -18.48 13.09 3.52
N SER A 246 -17.98 14.33 3.40
CA SER A 246 -18.71 15.50 2.94
C SER A 246 -17.90 16.20 1.86
N GLY A 247 -18.44 16.32 0.66
CA GLY A 247 -17.69 16.66 -0.54
C GLY A 247 -16.55 15.68 -0.78
N THR A 248 -15.33 16.20 -0.83
CA THR A 248 -14.10 15.40 -0.99
C THR A 248 -13.37 15.10 0.33
N ARG A 249 -13.89 15.59 1.46
CA ARG A 249 -13.24 15.45 2.77
C ARG A 249 -13.80 14.24 3.52
N LEU A 250 -12.92 13.39 3.99
CA LEU A 250 -13.26 12.33 4.94
C LEU A 250 -13.60 12.94 6.31
N MET A 251 -14.49 12.28 7.02
CA MET A 251 -14.98 12.69 8.33
C MET A 251 -14.51 11.70 9.39
N ASP A 252 -14.10 12.23 10.54
CA ASP A 252 -13.94 11.41 11.74
C ASP A 252 -15.33 11.07 12.30
N ILE A 253 -15.59 9.77 12.44
CA ILE A 253 -16.85 9.21 12.93
C ILE A 253 -16.76 8.74 14.38
N GLY A 254 -15.64 9.00 15.04
CA GLY A 254 -15.34 8.50 16.38
C GLY A 254 -16.40 8.83 17.42
N GLY A 255 -16.77 7.83 18.21
CA GLY A 255 -17.78 7.95 19.25
C GLY A 255 -19.22 8.09 18.80
N TYR A 256 -19.51 8.16 17.49
CA TYR A 256 -20.86 8.00 16.95
C TYR A 256 -21.19 6.52 16.83
N VAL A 257 -22.39 6.13 17.22
CA VAL A 257 -22.88 4.75 17.09
C VAL A 257 -23.94 4.72 16.00
N PHE A 258 -23.63 4.00 14.92
CA PHE A 258 -24.53 3.83 13.79
C PHE A 258 -25.60 2.77 14.06
N ASP A 259 -26.65 2.80 13.25
CA ASP A 259 -27.64 1.73 13.20
C ASP A 259 -27.14 0.64 12.25
N TRP A 260 -27.04 -0.59 12.74
CA TRP A 260 -26.56 -1.74 12.00
C TRP A 260 -27.63 -2.80 11.80
N ALA A 261 -27.66 -3.41 10.64
CA ALA A 261 -28.48 -4.58 10.33
C ALA A 261 -27.62 -5.68 9.73
N ILE A 262 -27.85 -6.92 10.17
CA ILE A 262 -27.19 -8.12 9.65
C ILE A 262 -28.26 -8.93 8.92
N MET A 263 -28.01 -9.26 7.66
CA MET A 263 -28.88 -10.10 6.84
C MET A 263 -28.10 -11.34 6.41
N PRO A 264 -28.30 -12.50 7.05
CA PRO A 264 -27.67 -13.75 6.65
C PRO A 264 -28.03 -14.12 5.21
N THR A 265 -27.06 -14.59 4.43
CA THR A 265 -27.30 -15.12 3.08
C THR A 265 -28.10 -16.42 3.12
N ASP A 266 -27.87 -17.26 4.13
CA ASP A 266 -28.69 -18.43 4.40
C ASP A 266 -29.99 -18.03 5.12
N PRO A 267 -31.17 -18.20 4.50
CA PRO A 267 -32.45 -17.84 5.12
C PRO A 267 -32.81 -18.68 6.36
N GLY A 268 -32.11 -19.77 6.61
CA GLY A 268 -32.26 -20.59 7.81
C GLY A 268 -31.54 -20.05 9.05
N LYS A 269 -30.70 -19.03 8.88
CA LYS A 269 -29.91 -18.41 9.95
C LYS A 269 -30.52 -17.11 10.44
N GLN A 270 -30.24 -16.78 11.69
CA GLN A 270 -30.59 -15.51 12.32
C GLN A 270 -29.37 -14.58 12.35
N PRO A 271 -29.54 -13.26 12.46
CA PRO A 271 -28.41 -12.32 12.62
C PRO A 271 -27.42 -12.73 13.71
N SER A 272 -27.90 -13.26 14.83
CA SER A 272 -27.07 -13.75 15.95
C SER A 272 -26.22 -14.98 15.60
N ASP A 273 -26.54 -15.69 14.52
CA ASP A 273 -25.75 -16.83 14.04
C ASP A 273 -24.57 -16.40 13.18
N ILE A 274 -24.53 -15.12 12.80
CA ILE A 274 -23.46 -14.50 12.01
C ILE A 274 -22.51 -13.71 12.93
N GLY A 275 -23.05 -12.83 13.77
CA GLY A 275 -22.26 -11.99 14.64
C GLY A 275 -23.09 -11.02 15.45
N SER A 276 -22.41 -10.12 16.11
CA SER A 276 -23.03 -9.06 16.91
C SER A 276 -22.21 -7.78 16.87
N PHE A 277 -22.87 -6.66 17.11
CA PHE A 277 -22.24 -5.35 17.24
C PHE A 277 -22.11 -4.92 18.71
N SER A 278 -20.96 -4.32 19.02
CA SER A 278 -20.75 -3.52 20.23
C SER A 278 -20.29 -2.12 19.79
N GLY A 279 -21.20 -1.15 19.85
CA GLY A 279 -20.98 0.12 19.15
C GLY A 279 -20.87 -0.12 17.64
N ASN A 280 -19.76 0.29 17.04
CA ASN A 280 -19.49 0.09 15.60
C ASN A 280 -18.60 -1.14 15.33
N THR A 281 -18.20 -1.85 16.35
CA THR A 281 -17.35 -3.03 16.19
C THR A 281 -18.22 -4.26 16.00
N PHE A 282 -18.13 -4.88 14.84
CA PHE A 282 -18.72 -6.17 14.54
C PHE A 282 -17.81 -7.29 15.09
N THR A 283 -18.38 -8.31 15.70
CA THR A 283 -17.67 -9.53 16.11
C THR A 283 -18.35 -10.74 15.52
N ALA A 284 -17.61 -11.48 14.70
CA ALA A 284 -18.06 -12.71 14.07
C ALA A 284 -18.25 -13.84 15.08
N VAL A 285 -19.23 -14.71 14.89
CA VAL A 285 -19.42 -15.87 15.77
C VAL A 285 -18.40 -16.97 15.48
N LYS A 286 -18.31 -17.93 16.39
CA LYS A 286 -17.61 -19.19 16.18
C LYS A 286 -18.58 -20.19 15.53
N ALA A 287 -18.21 -20.69 14.37
CA ALA A 287 -18.97 -21.73 13.68
C ALA A 287 -18.07 -22.90 13.22
N ARG A 288 -18.65 -23.88 12.55
CA ARG A 288 -17.94 -25.02 11.95
C ARG A 288 -18.00 -25.01 10.42
N GLU A 289 -18.66 -24.04 9.86
CA GLU A 289 -18.88 -23.83 8.43
C GLU A 289 -18.70 -22.36 8.10
N THR A 290 -18.36 -22.04 6.88
CA THR A 290 -18.31 -20.66 6.39
C THR A 290 -19.69 -20.03 6.52
N LEU A 291 -19.73 -18.79 7.01
CA LEU A 291 -20.94 -18.01 7.15
C LEU A 291 -20.85 -16.78 6.23
N GLU A 292 -21.97 -16.39 5.68
CA GLU A 292 -22.07 -15.22 4.79
C GLU A 292 -23.25 -14.34 5.17
N ALA A 293 -23.07 -13.05 5.11
CA ALA A 293 -24.14 -12.09 5.38
C ALA A 293 -23.86 -10.75 4.70
N ASP A 294 -24.95 -10.01 4.41
CA ASP A 294 -24.87 -8.59 4.09
C ASP A 294 -25.07 -7.79 5.37
N ILE A 295 -24.14 -6.88 5.66
CA ILE A 295 -24.20 -5.97 6.80
C ILE A 295 -24.49 -4.57 6.26
N THR A 296 -25.60 -3.99 6.70
CA THR A 296 -26.03 -2.65 6.31
C THR A 296 -25.83 -1.67 7.47
N VAL A 297 -25.21 -0.54 7.18
CA VAL A 297 -25.10 0.62 8.05
C VAL A 297 -26.14 1.67 7.70
N SER A 298 -26.58 2.43 8.67
CA SER A 298 -27.51 3.55 8.44
C SER A 298 -27.14 4.77 9.30
N TYR A 299 -27.29 5.94 8.71
CA TYR A 299 -27.25 7.24 9.38
C TYR A 299 -28.48 8.05 8.98
N THR A 300 -29.17 8.64 9.97
CA THR A 300 -30.33 9.49 9.71
C THR A 300 -29.95 10.94 9.94
N LYS A 301 -30.01 11.77 8.90
CA LYS A 301 -29.77 13.21 8.96
C LYS A 301 -30.85 13.93 9.75
N HIS A 302 -30.57 15.16 10.15
CA HIS A 302 -31.53 16.01 10.89
C HIS A 302 -32.83 16.27 10.13
N ASP A 303 -32.78 16.33 8.80
CA ASP A 303 -33.94 16.49 7.92
C ASP A 303 -34.76 15.19 7.73
N GLY A 304 -34.34 14.10 8.35
CA GLY A 304 -34.96 12.77 8.21
C GLY A 304 -34.45 11.95 7.02
N THR A 305 -33.56 12.48 6.19
CA THR A 305 -32.93 11.74 5.10
C THR A 305 -32.05 10.63 5.69
N LYS A 306 -32.22 9.41 5.16
CA LYS A 306 -31.45 8.23 5.58
C LYS A 306 -30.38 7.91 4.57
N LEU A 307 -29.13 7.87 4.99
CA LEU A 307 -28.01 7.34 4.23
C LEU A 307 -27.78 5.90 4.63
N THR A 308 -27.51 5.03 3.66
CA THR A 308 -27.23 3.62 3.89
C THR A 308 -26.15 3.15 2.95
N ASP A 309 -25.35 2.23 3.42
CA ASP A 309 -24.44 1.43 2.61
C ASP A 309 -24.37 0.00 3.15
N SER A 310 -23.88 -0.96 2.35
CA SER A 310 -23.84 -2.36 2.71
C SER A 310 -22.53 -3.00 2.29
N ILE A 311 -22.02 -3.91 3.13
CA ILE A 311 -20.84 -4.73 2.86
C ILE A 311 -21.22 -6.21 2.97
N HIS A 312 -20.75 -7.02 2.04
CA HIS A 312 -20.83 -8.47 2.14
C HIS A 312 -19.71 -9.00 3.03
N VAL A 313 -20.01 -9.86 4.01
CA VAL A 313 -19.00 -10.49 4.85
C VAL A 313 -19.01 -12.00 4.66
N GLU A 314 -17.83 -12.57 4.48
CA GLU A 314 -17.57 -14.01 4.49
C GLU A 314 -16.78 -14.35 5.75
N ILE A 315 -17.28 -15.25 6.58
CA ILE A 315 -16.70 -15.56 7.89
C ILE A 315 -16.21 -16.99 7.93
N GLY A 316 -14.96 -17.18 8.32
CA GLY A 316 -14.35 -18.49 8.51
C GLY A 316 -14.09 -19.23 7.19
N ARG A 317 -13.93 -18.52 6.10
CA ARG A 317 -13.53 -19.12 4.83
C ARG A 317 -12.19 -19.83 4.99
N MET A 318 -12.13 -21.09 4.55
CA MET A 318 -10.88 -21.85 4.59
C MET A 318 -9.88 -21.28 3.58
N PRO A 319 -8.59 -21.24 3.90
CA PRO A 319 -7.58 -20.88 2.94
C PRO A 319 -7.68 -21.75 1.68
N GLN A 320 -7.66 -21.11 0.51
CA GLN A 320 -7.53 -21.80 -0.75
C GLN A 320 -6.06 -22.15 -0.95
N VAL A 321 -5.75 -23.43 -1.13
CA VAL A 321 -4.41 -23.87 -1.51
C VAL A 321 -4.27 -23.65 -3.01
N LEU A 322 -3.36 -22.79 -3.41
CA LEU A 322 -3.06 -22.53 -4.83
C LEU A 322 -2.05 -23.53 -5.37
N LEU A 323 -1.03 -23.85 -4.58
CA LEU A 323 0.03 -24.78 -4.92
C LEU A 323 0.45 -25.54 -3.66
N ASP A 324 0.38 -26.85 -3.69
CA ASP A 324 0.91 -27.75 -2.64
C ASP A 324 2.11 -28.56 -3.14
N PHE A 325 2.35 -28.56 -4.46
CA PHE A 325 3.40 -29.29 -5.15
C PHE A 325 3.28 -30.82 -5.07
N GLU A 326 2.18 -31.31 -4.54
CA GLU A 326 1.88 -32.73 -4.47
C GLU A 326 1.49 -33.28 -5.85
N PRO A 327 1.61 -34.61 -6.08
CA PRO A 327 1.13 -35.24 -7.29
C PRO A 327 -0.38 -35.01 -7.49
N ASP A 328 -0.79 -34.83 -8.72
CA ASP A 328 -2.21 -34.79 -9.08
C ASP A 328 -2.91 -36.14 -8.84
N ALA A 329 -4.22 -36.21 -9.13
CA ALA A 329 -5.03 -37.41 -8.94
C ALA A 329 -4.53 -38.63 -9.74
N GLU A 330 -3.78 -38.41 -10.80
CA GLU A 330 -3.13 -39.41 -11.63
C GLU A 330 -1.72 -39.79 -11.13
N GLY A 331 -1.26 -39.19 -10.04
CA GLY A 331 0.08 -39.40 -9.48
C GLY A 331 1.19 -38.66 -10.24
N LYS A 332 0.84 -37.65 -11.03
CA LYS A 332 1.76 -36.86 -11.84
C LYS A 332 2.19 -35.61 -11.06
N LEU A 333 3.48 -35.44 -10.90
CA LEU A 333 4.03 -34.21 -10.32
C LEU A 333 3.90 -33.03 -11.29
N MET A 334 3.98 -31.82 -10.77
CA MET A 334 4.05 -30.58 -11.53
C MET A 334 5.19 -30.59 -12.58
N GLN A 335 6.25 -31.33 -12.30
CA GLN A 335 7.25 -31.70 -13.29
C GLN A 335 6.60 -32.68 -14.26
N GLY A 336 6.05 -32.22 -15.35
CA GLY A 336 5.37 -33.08 -16.32
C GLY A 336 6.21 -34.27 -16.73
N ALA A 337 5.58 -35.45 -16.89
CA ALA A 337 6.27 -36.70 -17.28
C ALA A 337 6.98 -36.62 -18.67
N GLU A 338 6.66 -35.60 -19.45
CA GLU A 338 7.28 -35.33 -20.76
C GLU A 338 8.60 -34.57 -20.66
N TYR A 339 8.82 -33.90 -19.49
CA TYR A 339 10.03 -33.15 -19.21
C TYR A 339 10.61 -33.69 -17.92
N ASP A 340 11.72 -34.38 -18.02
CA ASP A 340 12.49 -34.80 -16.85
C ASP A 340 13.21 -33.57 -16.28
N TRP A 341 12.46 -32.75 -15.56
CA TRP A 341 12.96 -31.49 -14.99
C TRP A 341 14.04 -31.73 -13.93
N GLY A 342 13.98 -32.83 -13.21
CA GLY A 342 15.02 -33.24 -12.26
C GLY A 342 16.35 -33.53 -12.92
N ASN A 343 16.33 -33.90 -14.20
CA ASN A 343 17.49 -34.17 -15.04
C ASN A 343 17.56 -33.25 -16.27
N ALA A 344 16.67 -32.23 -16.34
CA ALA A 344 16.70 -31.30 -17.46
C ALA A 344 18.04 -30.57 -17.46
N GLN A 345 18.82 -30.86 -18.48
CA GLN A 345 20.08 -30.20 -18.70
C GLN A 345 19.82 -28.86 -19.39
N TYR A 346 20.63 -27.88 -19.10
CA TYR A 346 20.72 -26.65 -19.85
C TYR A 346 20.68 -26.93 -21.37
N GLY A 347 19.72 -26.29 -22.04
CA GLY A 347 19.48 -26.49 -23.49
C GLY A 347 18.44 -27.56 -23.86
N ALA A 348 17.79 -28.22 -22.89
CA ALA A 348 16.66 -29.11 -23.18
C ALA A 348 15.46 -28.30 -23.72
N SER A 349 14.78 -28.82 -24.74
CA SER A 349 13.59 -28.16 -25.30
C SER A 349 12.35 -28.48 -24.45
N PHE A 350 11.46 -27.52 -24.33
CA PHE A 350 10.14 -27.66 -23.71
C PHE A 350 9.07 -26.92 -24.51
N GLY A 351 7.79 -27.29 -24.29
CA GLY A 351 6.69 -26.78 -25.07
C GLY A 351 6.64 -27.31 -26.50
N ASP A 352 5.61 -26.95 -27.22
CA ASP A 352 5.42 -27.25 -28.61
C ASP A 352 5.34 -25.97 -29.46
N GLU A 353 5.11 -26.10 -30.75
CA GLU A 353 5.02 -24.99 -31.70
C GLU A 353 3.79 -24.06 -31.45
N ASN A 354 2.85 -24.48 -30.62
CA ASN A 354 1.65 -23.71 -30.25
C ASN A 354 1.81 -22.98 -28.92
N MET A 355 2.81 -23.33 -28.12
CA MET A 355 3.11 -22.64 -26.90
C MET A 355 3.65 -21.25 -27.20
N GLU A 356 3.01 -20.21 -26.65
CA GLU A 356 3.48 -18.83 -26.74
C GLU A 356 3.92 -18.34 -25.37
N LEU A 357 5.10 -17.75 -25.30
CA LEU A 357 5.61 -17.08 -24.11
C LEU A 357 5.83 -15.60 -24.40
N THR A 358 5.34 -14.77 -23.51
CA THR A 358 5.53 -13.33 -23.60
C THR A 358 6.54 -12.89 -22.55
N PHE A 359 7.63 -12.32 -22.99
CA PHE A 359 8.74 -11.84 -22.16
C PHE A 359 8.77 -10.32 -22.15
N ILE A 360 9.27 -9.74 -21.08
CA ILE A 360 9.77 -8.37 -21.13
C ILE A 360 11.25 -8.42 -21.43
N ASN A 361 11.63 -7.90 -22.58
CA ASN A 361 13.01 -7.75 -22.99
C ASN A 361 13.42 -6.27 -22.89
N TRP A 362 14.66 -5.99 -22.56
CA TRP A 362 15.17 -4.63 -22.57
C TRP A 362 15.60 -4.24 -23.99
N ASN A 363 14.96 -3.25 -24.54
CA ASN A 363 15.35 -2.72 -25.84
C ASN A 363 16.41 -1.63 -25.65
N LYS A 364 17.64 -1.91 -26.07
CA LYS A 364 18.77 -0.97 -25.93
C LYS A 364 18.62 0.28 -26.80
N GLU A 365 17.97 0.19 -27.96
CA GLU A 365 17.77 1.34 -28.83
C GLU A 365 16.84 2.37 -28.21
N THR A 366 15.79 1.89 -27.54
CA THR A 366 14.81 2.75 -26.85
C THR A 366 15.16 2.96 -25.39
N ASN A 367 16.14 2.22 -24.86
CA ASN A 367 16.51 2.18 -23.43
C ASN A 367 15.30 1.95 -22.52
N ALA A 368 14.41 1.04 -22.91
CA ALA A 368 13.17 0.76 -22.24
C ALA A 368 12.81 -0.74 -22.32
N PRO A 369 12.03 -1.27 -21.34
CA PRO A 369 11.50 -2.62 -21.47
C PRO A 369 10.52 -2.70 -22.65
N ALA A 370 10.65 -3.77 -23.44
CA ALA A 370 9.78 -4.09 -24.55
C ALA A 370 9.19 -5.50 -24.36
N THR A 371 7.92 -5.66 -24.66
CA THR A 371 7.26 -6.96 -24.62
C THR A 371 7.56 -7.71 -25.94
N VAL A 372 8.07 -8.93 -25.82
CA VAL A 372 8.34 -9.83 -26.94
C VAL A 372 7.54 -11.11 -26.72
N THR A 373 6.77 -11.53 -27.70
CA THR A 373 6.05 -12.81 -27.70
C THR A 373 6.71 -13.75 -28.68
N GLU A 374 7.06 -14.95 -28.21
CA GLU A 374 7.70 -15.98 -29.03
C GLU A 374 6.91 -17.29 -28.98
N LYS A 375 7.03 -18.07 -30.04
CA LYS A 375 6.42 -19.40 -30.13
C LYS A 375 7.45 -20.48 -29.84
N GLY A 376 6.99 -21.51 -29.14
CA GLY A 376 7.81 -22.68 -28.86
C GLY A 376 8.20 -23.50 -30.09
N PRO A 377 8.97 -24.58 -29.92
CA PRO A 377 9.48 -25.04 -28.63
C PRO A 377 10.58 -24.13 -28.05
N PHE A 378 10.58 -23.95 -26.74
CA PHE A 378 11.56 -23.14 -26.01
C PHE A 378 12.70 -24.04 -25.53
N GLN A 379 13.86 -23.44 -25.26
CA GLN A 379 14.98 -24.16 -24.66
C GLN A 379 15.05 -23.90 -23.16
N PHE A 380 15.17 -24.97 -22.40
CA PHE A 380 15.38 -24.92 -20.98
C PHE A 380 16.75 -24.30 -20.66
N GLY A 381 16.75 -23.24 -19.85
CA GLY A 381 17.98 -22.46 -19.64
C GLY A 381 18.47 -21.79 -20.91
N GLY A 382 17.61 -21.68 -21.92
CA GLY A 382 17.91 -21.01 -23.16
C GLY A 382 18.16 -19.55 -22.96
N THR A 383 19.30 -19.13 -23.43
CA THR A 383 19.73 -17.75 -23.41
C THR A 383 18.99 -17.00 -24.50
N TYR A 384 18.13 -16.09 -24.17
CA TYR A 384 17.71 -15.09 -25.14
C TYR A 384 18.79 -14.03 -25.22
N ILE A 385 19.64 -14.16 -26.26
CA ILE A 385 20.62 -13.14 -26.59
C ILE A 385 19.86 -12.06 -27.36
N ALA A 386 19.47 -10.98 -26.73
CA ALA A 386 19.24 -9.77 -27.49
C ALA A 386 20.56 -9.40 -28.12
N ASP A 387 20.59 -9.47 -29.46
CA ASP A 387 21.76 -9.24 -30.28
C ASP A 387 22.39 -7.89 -29.91
N ASN A 388 23.39 -7.94 -29.05
CA ASN A 388 24.22 -6.78 -28.79
C ASN A 388 25.52 -7.10 -28.07
N THR A 389 26.46 -6.82 -28.68
CA THR A 389 27.90 -7.02 -28.77
C THR A 389 28.71 -7.05 -27.48
N ASP A 390 28.26 -6.61 -26.33
CA ASP A 390 29.07 -6.62 -25.10
C ASP A 390 28.30 -6.80 -23.78
N GLU A 391 26.98 -6.93 -23.81
CA GLU A 391 26.17 -7.12 -22.61
C GLU A 391 25.00 -8.02 -22.96
N THR A 392 25.01 -9.22 -22.44
CA THR A 392 24.03 -10.25 -22.73
C THR A 392 22.87 -10.15 -21.76
N TYR A 393 21.67 -10.12 -22.30
CA TYR A 393 20.41 -10.22 -21.59
C TYR A 393 19.95 -11.67 -21.59
N TYR A 394 19.67 -12.23 -20.44
CA TYR A 394 19.23 -13.60 -20.32
C TYR A 394 17.89 -13.71 -19.61
N PRO A 395 16.75 -13.69 -20.29
CA PRO A 395 15.59 -14.31 -19.74
C PRO A 395 15.79 -15.82 -19.88
N ALA A 396 16.09 -16.51 -18.82
CA ALA A 396 15.94 -17.94 -18.81
C ALA A 396 14.58 -18.27 -18.25
N CYS A 397 13.89 -19.16 -18.89
CA CYS A 397 12.57 -19.58 -18.54
C CYS A 397 12.62 -21.04 -18.10
N TYR A 398 12.27 -21.29 -16.84
CA TYR A 398 12.04 -22.62 -16.33
C TYR A 398 10.55 -22.79 -16.14
N VAL A 399 10.00 -23.90 -16.57
CA VAL A 399 8.57 -24.15 -16.50
C VAL A 399 8.29 -25.34 -15.60
N LEU A 400 7.47 -25.14 -14.59
CA LEU A 400 6.80 -26.22 -13.88
C LEU A 400 5.35 -26.26 -14.37
N GLY A 401 4.95 -27.37 -15.00
CA GLY A 401 3.62 -27.51 -15.56
C GLY A 401 2.73 -28.38 -14.69
N SER A 402 1.50 -27.97 -14.46
CA SER A 402 0.40 -28.80 -14.02
C SER A 402 -0.80 -28.65 -14.96
N ALA A 403 -1.85 -29.45 -14.79
CA ALA A 403 -3.04 -29.31 -15.61
C ALA A 403 -3.64 -27.88 -15.45
N GLY A 404 -3.38 -27.02 -16.41
CA GLY A 404 -3.94 -25.67 -16.49
C GLY A 404 -3.05 -24.53 -16.06
N TYR A 405 -1.90 -24.80 -15.41
CA TYR A 405 -0.98 -23.72 -14.97
C TYR A 405 0.47 -24.13 -15.18
N SER A 406 1.30 -23.14 -15.45
CA SER A 406 2.75 -23.31 -15.47
C SER A 406 3.41 -22.20 -14.67
N LEU A 407 4.43 -22.56 -13.92
CA LEU A 407 5.33 -21.64 -13.24
C LEU A 407 6.53 -21.38 -14.12
N PHE A 408 6.84 -20.11 -14.31
CA PHE A 408 8.00 -19.70 -15.08
C PHE A 408 8.97 -18.96 -14.17
N THR A 409 10.24 -19.31 -14.21
CA THR A 409 11.29 -18.45 -13.70
C THR A 409 11.72 -17.49 -14.78
N TRP A 410 11.80 -16.24 -14.44
CA TRP A 410 12.30 -15.20 -15.32
C TRP A 410 13.32 -14.34 -14.62
N HIS A 411 14.39 -14.10 -15.32
CA HIS A 411 15.51 -13.35 -14.83
C HIS A 411 15.51 -11.95 -15.42
N ALA A 412 15.22 -10.94 -14.61
CA ALA A 412 15.11 -9.56 -15.09
C ALA A 412 16.34 -8.76 -14.77
N SER A 413 17.56 -9.24 -15.02
CA SER A 413 18.71 -8.34 -14.86
C SER A 413 20.03 -8.93 -15.29
N TYR A 414 20.84 -8.18 -15.60
CA TYR A 414 22.23 -7.81 -15.80
C TYR A 414 23.25 -8.84 -15.25
N MET A 415 22.98 -10.13 -15.39
CA MET A 415 23.95 -11.19 -15.15
C MET A 415 24.58 -11.65 -16.47
N LYS A 416 25.82 -12.09 -16.41
CA LYS A 416 26.51 -12.61 -17.61
C LYS A 416 26.00 -13.99 -17.99
N GLU A 417 25.67 -14.78 -16.97
CA GLU A 417 25.13 -16.13 -17.15
C GLU A 417 23.91 -16.27 -16.23
N HIS A 418 22.88 -16.98 -16.70
CA HIS A 418 21.74 -17.31 -15.89
C HIS A 418 22.03 -18.53 -15.03
N SER A 419 21.67 -18.45 -13.75
CA SER A 419 21.91 -19.51 -12.79
C SER A 419 20.75 -19.74 -11.83
N ALA A 420 19.51 -19.58 -12.28
CA ALA A 420 18.35 -19.94 -11.48
C ALA A 420 17.64 -21.17 -12.06
N THR A 421 17.26 -22.09 -11.20
CA THR A 421 16.45 -23.26 -11.54
C THR A 421 15.32 -23.43 -10.55
N VAL A 422 14.18 -23.93 -11.01
CA VAL A 422 13.06 -24.29 -10.16
C VAL A 422 12.72 -25.76 -10.38
N GLN A 423 12.50 -26.49 -9.28
CA GLN A 423 12.14 -27.91 -9.35
C GLN A 423 11.26 -28.29 -8.15
N VAL A 424 10.43 -29.30 -8.35
CA VAL A 424 9.74 -29.96 -7.25
C VAL A 424 10.68 -31.01 -6.66
N VAL A 425 10.85 -31.02 -5.36
CA VAL A 425 11.72 -31.93 -4.61
C VAL A 425 10.93 -32.66 -3.54
N ASN A 426 11.31 -33.90 -3.28
CA ASN A 426 10.79 -34.67 -2.14
C ASN A 426 11.71 -34.53 -0.92
N GLY A 427 11.33 -35.11 0.20
CA GLY A 427 12.08 -35.03 1.45
C GLY A 427 13.49 -35.62 1.43
N ASP A 428 13.85 -36.42 0.42
CA ASP A 428 15.21 -36.95 0.22
C ASP A 428 16.10 -35.97 -0.55
N GLU A 429 15.49 -35.08 -1.35
CA GLU A 429 16.15 -34.15 -2.25
C GLU A 429 16.15 -32.70 -1.74
N GLY A 430 15.27 -32.40 -0.81
CA GLY A 430 15.10 -31.07 -0.23
C GLY A 430 14.23 -31.05 1.00
N GLU A 431 13.96 -29.87 1.51
CA GLU A 431 13.13 -29.70 2.70
C GLU A 431 11.66 -29.62 2.33
N THR A 432 10.81 -30.37 3.01
CA THR A 432 9.34 -30.33 2.85
C THR A 432 8.70 -29.81 4.12
N ARG A 433 7.57 -29.10 4.03
CA ARG A 433 6.85 -28.55 5.19
C ARG A 433 5.56 -29.29 5.49
N PHE A 434 4.76 -29.53 4.45
CA PHE A 434 3.52 -30.27 4.49
C PHE A 434 3.52 -31.24 3.31
N GLY A 435 2.95 -32.42 3.46
CA GLY A 435 2.99 -33.44 2.42
C GLY A 435 4.40 -33.98 2.18
N ASP A 436 4.60 -34.51 0.98
CA ASP A 436 5.83 -35.21 0.60
C ASP A 436 6.73 -34.34 -0.31
N TYR A 437 6.22 -33.23 -0.84
CA TYR A 437 6.91 -32.40 -1.85
C TYR A 437 6.96 -30.93 -1.48
N SER A 438 7.92 -30.23 -2.08
CA SER A 438 8.05 -28.78 -2.04
C SER A 438 8.70 -28.26 -3.33
N MET A 439 8.55 -26.96 -3.59
CA MET A 439 9.27 -26.30 -4.67
C MET A 439 10.62 -25.78 -4.16
N ARG A 440 11.70 -26.10 -4.87
CA ARG A 440 13.02 -25.55 -4.63
C ARG A 440 13.41 -24.59 -5.74
N LEU A 441 13.81 -23.39 -5.36
CA LEU A 441 14.40 -22.39 -6.23
C LEU A 441 15.90 -22.28 -5.91
N ASP A 442 16.74 -22.71 -6.86
CA ASP A 442 18.19 -22.54 -6.78
C ASP A 442 18.60 -21.32 -7.60
N TYR A 443 19.39 -20.42 -7.05
CA TYR A 443 19.85 -19.22 -7.73
C TYR A 443 21.24 -18.81 -7.29
N ASP A 444 21.98 -18.17 -8.20
CA ASP A 444 23.30 -17.61 -7.93
C ASP A 444 23.38 -16.18 -8.50
N TYR A 445 23.62 -15.22 -7.64
CA TYR A 445 23.75 -13.79 -7.99
C TYR A 445 25.19 -13.28 -7.96
N THR A 446 26.17 -14.17 -8.07
CA THR A 446 27.58 -13.81 -7.93
C THR A 446 28.17 -13.21 -9.21
N ASP A 447 27.61 -13.50 -10.39
CA ASP A 447 28.15 -13.05 -11.67
C ASP A 447 27.37 -11.88 -12.30
N LEU A 448 27.30 -10.76 -11.56
CA LEU A 448 26.65 -9.53 -12.02
C LEU A 448 27.51 -8.80 -13.06
N LEU A 449 26.85 -8.18 -14.04
CA LEU A 449 27.50 -7.24 -14.95
C LEU A 449 28.07 -6.04 -14.18
N PRO A 450 29.22 -5.49 -14.57
CA PRO A 450 29.82 -4.35 -13.91
C PRO A 450 28.87 -3.14 -13.84
N GLY A 451 28.74 -2.56 -12.65
CA GLY A 451 27.89 -1.39 -12.42
C GLY A 451 26.47 -1.69 -11.95
N TYR A 452 26.05 -2.93 -11.97
CA TYR A 452 24.74 -3.36 -11.49
C TYR A 452 24.82 -3.95 -10.08
N ARG A 453 23.82 -3.64 -9.25
CA ARG A 453 23.78 -4.06 -7.83
C ARG A 453 22.48 -4.76 -7.46
N ASN A 454 21.47 -4.69 -8.31
CA ASN A 454 20.15 -5.26 -8.05
C ASN A 454 19.87 -6.37 -9.05
N VAL A 455 19.50 -7.52 -8.54
CA VAL A 455 19.05 -8.69 -9.30
C VAL A 455 17.72 -9.12 -8.74
N ASN A 456 16.81 -9.50 -9.62
CA ASN A 456 15.53 -10.05 -9.23
C ASN A 456 15.32 -11.38 -9.96
N GLU A 457 14.86 -12.38 -9.23
CA GLU A 457 14.36 -13.63 -9.78
C GLU A 457 12.86 -13.65 -9.61
N TYR A 458 12.14 -14.00 -10.67
CA TYR A 458 10.69 -14.01 -10.68
C TYR A 458 10.16 -15.41 -10.96
N LEU A 459 9.15 -15.81 -10.21
CA LEU A 459 8.30 -16.95 -10.52
C LEU A 459 6.97 -16.41 -11.03
N TYR A 460 6.62 -16.75 -12.25
CA TYR A 460 5.37 -16.32 -12.86
C TYR A 460 4.38 -17.48 -12.97
N TYR A 461 3.12 -17.16 -12.66
CA TYR A 461 2.01 -18.04 -12.93
C TYR A 461 1.41 -17.72 -14.30
N ALA A 462 1.37 -18.69 -15.19
CA ALA A 462 0.69 -18.55 -16.47
C ALA A 462 -0.37 -19.63 -16.60
N ASP A 463 -1.56 -19.22 -17.06
CA ASP A 463 -2.61 -20.16 -17.44
C ASP A 463 -2.24 -20.81 -18.77
N THR A 464 -1.86 -22.08 -18.71
CA THR A 464 -1.51 -22.89 -19.90
C THR A 464 -2.64 -23.82 -20.33
N SER A 465 -3.83 -23.71 -19.74
CA SER A 465 -5.00 -24.50 -20.11
C SER A 465 -5.49 -24.25 -21.53
N ASP A 466 -5.13 -23.09 -22.10
CA ASP A 466 -5.45 -22.68 -23.47
C ASP A 466 -4.19 -22.09 -24.10
N ALA A 467 -3.68 -22.73 -25.14
CA ALA A 467 -2.49 -22.29 -25.87
C ALA A 467 -2.59 -20.84 -26.40
N ALA A 468 -3.80 -20.31 -26.56
CA ALA A 468 -4.03 -18.91 -26.92
C ALA A 468 -3.90 -17.93 -25.72
N LYS A 469 -3.75 -18.43 -24.49
CA LYS A 469 -3.71 -17.63 -23.24
C LYS A 469 -2.38 -17.69 -22.52
N THR A 470 -1.34 -18.26 -23.11
CA THR A 470 0.02 -18.31 -22.55
C THR A 470 0.66 -16.91 -22.53
N ASP A 471 0.02 -15.98 -21.85
CA ASP A 471 0.59 -14.70 -21.46
C ASP A 471 1.18 -14.89 -20.05
N LEU A 472 2.46 -14.67 -19.88
CA LEU A 472 3.14 -14.62 -18.57
C LEU A 472 2.45 -13.70 -17.57
N TYR A 473 1.57 -12.85 -18.05
CA TYR A 473 0.79 -11.90 -17.24
C TYR A 473 -0.67 -12.29 -17.07
N SER A 474 -1.08 -13.48 -17.54
CA SER A 474 -2.44 -13.96 -17.33
C SER A 474 -2.73 -14.22 -15.87
N GLY A 475 -1.75 -14.71 -15.13
CA GLY A 475 -1.82 -14.95 -13.71
C GLY A 475 -2.88 -15.97 -13.29
N ILE A 476 -2.92 -16.29 -12.01
CA ILE A 476 -3.99 -17.11 -11.43
C ILE A 476 -5.04 -16.19 -10.85
N SER A 477 -6.29 -16.32 -11.29
CA SER A 477 -7.43 -15.63 -10.70
C SER A 477 -7.73 -16.18 -9.31
N LEU A 478 -7.94 -15.26 -8.37
CA LEU A 478 -8.32 -15.59 -6.99
C LEU A 478 -9.82 -15.54 -6.83
N ASP A 479 -10.38 -16.53 -6.16
CA ASP A 479 -11.80 -16.56 -5.87
C ASP A 479 -12.16 -15.56 -4.76
N GLY A 480 -13.25 -14.82 -4.95
CA GLY A 480 -13.77 -13.86 -3.98
C GLY A 480 -12.80 -12.72 -3.70
N SER A 481 -12.85 -12.17 -2.50
CA SER A 481 -11.96 -11.10 -2.01
C SER A 481 -11.02 -11.62 -0.94
N PRO A 482 -9.90 -12.27 -1.30
CA PRO A 482 -8.97 -12.80 -0.31
C PRO A 482 -8.33 -11.67 0.50
N SER A 483 -8.16 -11.89 1.80
CA SER A 483 -7.54 -10.94 2.71
C SER A 483 -6.02 -11.00 2.69
N GLY A 484 -5.43 -12.11 2.27
CA GLY A 484 -3.99 -12.31 2.23
C GLY A 484 -3.56 -13.40 1.25
N LEU A 485 -2.31 -13.32 0.84
CA LEU A 485 -1.60 -14.35 0.10
C LEU A 485 -0.48 -14.89 0.98
N GLY A 486 -0.59 -16.15 1.39
CA GLY A 486 0.38 -16.81 2.27
C GLY A 486 1.34 -17.72 1.52
N VAL A 487 2.57 -17.78 1.99
CA VAL A 487 3.59 -18.73 1.51
C VAL A 487 4.46 -19.22 2.66
N TRP A 488 4.79 -20.50 2.67
CA TRP A 488 5.83 -21.04 3.52
C TRP A 488 7.17 -21.04 2.79
N VAL A 489 8.17 -20.45 3.42
CA VAL A 489 9.51 -20.29 2.84
C VAL A 489 10.54 -20.95 3.74
N TYR A 490 11.30 -21.88 3.18
CA TYR A 490 12.46 -22.46 3.82
C TYR A 490 13.72 -21.65 3.44
N ALA A 491 14.44 -21.20 4.43
CA ALA A 491 15.73 -20.54 4.24
C ALA A 491 16.85 -21.44 4.77
N PRO A 492 17.75 -21.93 3.92
CA PRO A 492 18.96 -22.62 4.36
C PRO A 492 19.83 -21.73 5.21
N LYS A 493 20.68 -22.36 6.02
CA LYS A 493 21.68 -21.63 6.80
C LYS A 493 22.60 -20.78 5.92
N GLY A 494 22.72 -19.51 6.27
CA GLY A 494 23.55 -18.57 5.53
C GLY A 494 22.87 -17.94 4.32
N THR A 495 21.55 -18.13 4.17
CA THR A 495 20.78 -17.39 3.14
C THR A 495 21.00 -15.89 3.32
N PRO A 496 21.40 -15.16 2.28
CA PRO A 496 21.51 -13.70 2.34
C PRO A 496 20.14 -13.05 2.59
N ASN A 497 20.14 -11.82 3.11
CA ASN A 497 18.94 -11.05 3.40
C ASN A 497 18.27 -10.54 2.12
N TYR A 498 17.88 -11.43 1.21
CA TYR A 498 17.15 -11.07 0.00
C TYR A 498 15.69 -10.73 0.32
N TRP A 499 15.14 -9.81 -0.46
CA TRP A 499 13.73 -9.42 -0.34
C TRP A 499 12.84 -10.47 -0.97
N LEU A 500 11.71 -10.72 -0.33
CA LEU A 500 10.64 -11.53 -0.90
C LEU A 500 9.41 -10.66 -1.08
N TRP A 501 8.85 -10.69 -2.28
CA TRP A 501 7.67 -9.93 -2.63
C TRP A 501 6.86 -10.67 -3.69
N THR A 502 5.62 -10.25 -3.90
CA THR A 502 4.72 -10.80 -4.90
C THR A 502 4.18 -9.71 -5.79
N GLN A 503 3.72 -10.08 -6.96
CA GLN A 503 3.04 -9.19 -7.88
C GLN A 503 1.61 -9.66 -8.07
N ILE A 504 0.67 -8.73 -7.94
CA ILE A 504 -0.73 -8.96 -8.21
C ILE A 504 -1.23 -8.07 -9.33
N ALA A 505 -2.28 -8.52 -10.01
CA ALA A 505 -3.04 -7.68 -10.93
C ALA A 505 -4.44 -7.44 -10.38
N TYR A 506 -4.90 -6.20 -10.49
CA TYR A 506 -6.24 -5.75 -10.13
C TYR A 506 -6.84 -4.93 -11.25
N TYR A 507 -8.15 -5.02 -11.45
CA TYR A 507 -8.83 -4.26 -12.48
C TYR A 507 -9.11 -2.84 -12.01
N ASP A 508 -8.72 -1.86 -12.81
CA ASP A 508 -8.99 -0.45 -12.56
C ASP A 508 -10.09 0.03 -13.51
N GLU A 509 -11.28 0.25 -12.98
CA GLU A 509 -12.44 0.69 -13.74
C GLU A 509 -12.21 2.01 -14.47
N ALA A 510 -11.43 2.92 -13.87
CA ALA A 510 -11.17 4.23 -14.47
C ALA A 510 -10.37 4.13 -15.77
N SER A 511 -9.46 3.17 -15.88
CA SER A 511 -8.69 2.90 -17.11
C SER A 511 -9.29 1.77 -17.96
N GLY A 512 -10.21 0.98 -17.41
CA GLY A 512 -10.79 -0.20 -18.10
C GLY A 512 -9.77 -1.33 -18.32
N THR A 513 -8.70 -1.41 -17.52
CA THR A 513 -7.62 -2.38 -17.70
C THR A 513 -7.11 -2.93 -16.37
N TYR A 514 -6.49 -4.13 -16.41
CA TYR A 514 -5.74 -4.62 -15.26
C TYR A 514 -4.47 -3.80 -15.05
N LYS A 515 -4.24 -3.42 -13.81
CA LYS A 515 -3.01 -2.80 -13.31
C LYS A 515 -2.27 -3.76 -12.39
N ARG A 516 -0.99 -3.54 -12.18
CA ARG A 516 -0.13 -4.36 -11.32
C ARG A 516 0.26 -3.60 -10.07
N SER A 517 0.45 -4.36 -9.00
CA SER A 517 1.04 -3.86 -7.77
C SER A 517 2.02 -4.87 -7.21
N TYR A 518 3.08 -4.37 -6.58
CA TYR A 518 4.05 -5.16 -5.85
C TYR A 518 3.68 -5.15 -4.36
N LEU A 519 3.70 -6.32 -3.74
CA LEU A 519 3.43 -6.49 -2.33
C LEU A 519 4.59 -7.20 -1.67
N HIS A 520 5.07 -6.65 -0.57
CA HIS A 520 6.07 -7.30 0.25
C HIS A 520 5.42 -8.24 1.25
N PHE A 521 6.03 -9.38 1.45
CA PHE A 521 5.59 -10.30 2.46
C PHE A 521 5.98 -9.81 3.86
N THR A 522 5.14 -10.11 4.82
CA THR A 522 5.37 -9.91 6.25
C THR A 522 5.43 -11.28 6.91
N THR A 523 6.43 -11.52 7.74
CA THR A 523 6.54 -12.80 8.48
C THR A 523 5.48 -12.90 9.56
N GLN A 524 5.19 -14.11 10.02
CA GLN A 524 4.29 -14.37 11.16
C GLN A 524 4.70 -13.63 12.45
N GLU A 525 5.95 -13.14 12.53
CA GLU A 525 6.45 -12.32 13.63
C GLU A 525 6.17 -10.81 13.42
N GLY A 526 5.51 -10.43 12.33
CA GLY A 526 5.15 -9.05 11.99
C GLY A 526 6.29 -8.23 11.37
N ARG A 527 7.34 -8.88 10.82
CA ARG A 527 8.45 -8.19 10.16
C ARG A 527 8.25 -8.15 8.66
N SER A 528 8.24 -6.96 8.08
CA SER A 528 8.17 -6.78 6.64
C SER A 528 9.49 -7.14 5.96
N LEU A 529 9.44 -8.01 4.97
CA LEU A 529 10.61 -8.46 4.21
C LEU A 529 11.20 -7.39 3.29
N GLN A 530 10.49 -6.29 3.07
CA GLN A 530 11.04 -5.11 2.41
C GLN A 530 12.23 -4.49 3.18
N TYR A 531 12.25 -4.64 4.52
CA TYR A 531 13.27 -4.01 5.36
C TYR A 531 14.27 -5.00 5.93
N THR A 532 13.80 -6.19 6.26
CA THR A 532 14.66 -7.20 6.89
C THR A 532 15.28 -8.15 5.90
N GLY A 533 14.64 -8.33 4.73
CA GLY A 533 14.91 -9.47 3.87
C GLY A 533 14.63 -10.80 4.59
N ILE A 534 15.12 -11.87 4.03
CA ILE A 534 15.10 -13.21 4.65
C ILE A 534 16.14 -13.22 5.76
N TYR A 535 15.71 -13.34 7.02
CA TYR A 535 16.55 -13.24 8.22
C TYR A 535 16.52 -14.48 9.12
N TRP A 536 15.79 -15.51 8.71
CA TRP A 536 15.59 -16.75 9.48
C TRP A 536 16.34 -17.92 8.86
N GLU A 537 16.38 -19.01 9.59
CA GLU A 537 16.86 -20.33 9.18
C GLU A 537 15.72 -21.33 9.39
N GLY A 538 15.50 -22.23 8.43
CA GLY A 538 14.36 -23.15 8.45
C GLY A 538 13.08 -22.56 7.83
N TRP A 539 11.93 -23.08 8.23
CA TRP A 539 10.62 -22.70 7.68
C TRP A 539 10.04 -21.46 8.37
N MET A 540 9.54 -20.52 7.58
CA MET A 540 8.82 -19.33 8.02
C MET A 540 7.56 -19.13 7.17
N TYR A 541 6.43 -18.86 7.83
CA TYR A 541 5.23 -18.40 7.13
C TYR A 541 5.31 -16.90 6.89
N CYS A 542 5.03 -16.52 5.66
CA CYS A 542 5.03 -15.14 5.21
C CYS A 542 3.70 -14.84 4.53
N GLU A 543 3.14 -13.66 4.73
CA GLU A 543 1.86 -13.24 4.18
C GLU A 543 1.96 -11.85 3.56
N ALA A 544 1.38 -11.68 2.37
CA ALA A 544 1.15 -10.38 1.75
C ALA A 544 -0.31 -9.97 1.96
N ASP A 545 -0.54 -8.75 2.41
CA ASP A 545 -1.87 -8.21 2.69
C ASP A 545 -2.60 -7.83 1.39
N LEU A 546 -3.72 -8.49 1.10
CA LEU A 546 -4.56 -8.22 -0.07
C LEU A 546 -5.77 -7.33 0.24
N ARG A 547 -6.07 -7.05 1.51
CA ARG A 547 -7.23 -6.23 1.92
C ARG A 547 -7.32 -4.86 1.23
N PRO A 548 -6.20 -4.14 0.98
CA PRO A 548 -6.26 -2.87 0.25
C PRO A 548 -6.80 -2.96 -1.17
N PHE A 549 -6.82 -4.18 -1.74
CA PHE A 549 -7.27 -4.43 -3.11
C PHE A 549 -8.70 -4.97 -3.19
N ALA A 550 -9.34 -5.27 -2.07
CA ALA A 550 -10.71 -5.77 -2.03
C ALA A 550 -11.70 -4.86 -2.79
N LYS A 551 -11.49 -3.54 -2.74
CA LYS A 551 -12.29 -2.54 -3.46
C LYS A 551 -12.24 -2.64 -5.00
N TYR A 552 -11.28 -3.36 -5.55
CA TYR A 552 -11.15 -3.56 -7.00
C TYR A 552 -11.70 -4.92 -7.45
N VAL A 553 -12.16 -5.75 -6.50
CA VAL A 553 -12.67 -7.09 -6.82
C VAL A 553 -14.14 -6.98 -7.17
N THR A 554 -14.48 -7.45 -8.36
CA THR A 554 -15.86 -7.67 -8.79
C THR A 554 -16.01 -9.10 -9.29
N LYS A 555 -17.25 -9.55 -9.48
CA LYS A 555 -17.52 -10.88 -10.02
C LYS A 555 -16.83 -11.13 -11.37
N ASP A 556 -16.72 -10.09 -12.19
CA ASP A 556 -16.16 -10.17 -13.54
C ASP A 556 -14.65 -9.85 -13.58
N HIS A 557 -14.13 -9.25 -12.51
CA HIS A 557 -12.74 -8.81 -12.43
C HIS A 557 -12.11 -9.25 -11.09
N PRO A 558 -11.72 -10.53 -10.94
CA PRO A 558 -11.04 -11.01 -9.76
C PRO A 558 -9.61 -10.43 -9.65
N LEU A 559 -9.04 -10.45 -8.46
CA LEU A 559 -7.59 -10.28 -8.29
C LEU A 559 -6.86 -11.46 -8.96
N LYS A 560 -5.66 -11.19 -9.44
CA LYS A 560 -4.79 -12.24 -10.01
C LYS A 560 -3.42 -12.19 -9.36
N ILE A 561 -2.84 -13.36 -9.14
CA ILE A 561 -1.40 -13.50 -8.84
C ILE A 561 -0.67 -13.66 -10.17
N LEU A 562 0.38 -12.87 -10.35
CA LEU A 562 1.21 -12.90 -11.57
C LEU A 562 2.43 -13.77 -11.39
#